data_87c699a245a867e91ff1acb5f2e1bfd8
#
_entry.id   87c699a245a867e91ff1acb5f2e1bfd8
#
_cell.length_a   1.000
_cell.length_b   1.000
_cell.length_c   1.000
_cell.angle_alpha   90.00
_cell.angle_beta   90.00
_cell.angle_gamma   90.00
#
_symmetry.space_group_name_H-M   'P 1'
#
loop_
_entity.id
_entity.type
_entity.pdbx_description
1 polymer ?
#
loop_
_entity_poly.entity_id
_entity_poly.type
_entity_poly.pdbx_seq_one_letter_code
_entity_poly.pdbx_strand_id
1 'polypeptide(L)'
;MYGDPTAIRRLAAGLREQAGEIRGEADRLVARTDAAGWLGRGGDALRDRARERALDLRRAATLHDDAAEALERHAHEVDRLQRLIEEIEGRAGRLLDVARDRLDDWVSGWLDAFHPPPRGSVRWLEVEVPRW
;
A
#
# COMPACT_ATOMS: atom_id res chain seq x y z
N MET A 1 1.21 -4.49 -16.24
CA MET A 1 2.10 -4.05 -15.13
C MET A 1 1.52 -4.53 -13.81
N TYR A 2 2.33 -5.05 -12.92
CA TYR A 2 1.88 -5.55 -11.62
C TYR A 2 1.65 -4.39 -10.64
N GLY A 3 0.36 -4.18 -10.25
CA GLY A 3 -0.03 -3.19 -9.26
C GLY A 3 0.15 -1.73 -9.69
N ASP A 4 -0.39 -0.82 -8.90
CA ASP A 4 -0.21 0.62 -9.07
C ASP A 4 0.13 1.27 -7.70
N PRO A 5 1.43 1.42 -7.37
CA PRO A 5 1.85 2.01 -6.11
C PRO A 5 1.36 3.45 -5.91
N THR A 6 1.22 4.22 -6.98
CA THR A 6 0.72 5.59 -6.92
C THR A 6 -0.73 5.64 -6.47
N ALA A 7 -1.58 4.76 -7.01
CA ALA A 7 -2.98 4.63 -6.59
C ALA A 7 -3.09 4.18 -5.13
N ILE A 8 -2.26 3.23 -4.69
CA ILE A 8 -2.21 2.75 -3.31
C ILE A 8 -1.82 3.89 -2.35
N ARG A 9 -0.79 4.67 -2.69
CA ARG A 9 -0.38 5.83 -1.88
C ARG A 9 -1.44 6.91 -1.83
N ARG A 10 -2.19 7.10 -2.89
CA ARG A 10 -3.32 8.04 -2.92
C ARG A 10 -4.43 7.62 -1.97
N LEU A 11 -4.78 6.33 -1.92
CA LEU A 11 -5.71 5.78 -0.95
C LEU A 11 -5.22 5.97 0.49
N ALA A 12 -3.94 5.74 0.75
CA ALA A 12 -3.33 5.96 2.06
C ALA A 12 -3.43 7.43 2.49
N ALA A 13 -3.13 8.36 1.59
CA ALA A 13 -3.27 9.80 1.86
C ALA A 13 -4.71 10.19 2.17
N GLY A 14 -5.69 9.63 1.46
CA GLY A 14 -7.11 9.83 1.72
C GLY A 14 -7.54 9.35 3.10
N LEU A 15 -7.04 8.19 3.54
CA LEU A 15 -7.30 7.66 4.89
C LEU A 15 -6.69 8.54 5.98
N ARG A 16 -5.50 9.11 5.77
CA ARG A 16 -4.89 10.05 6.73
C ARG A 16 -5.66 11.35 6.81
N GLU A 17 -6.14 11.85 5.69
CA GLU A 17 -7.01 13.03 5.66
C GLU A 17 -8.30 12.81 6.42
N GLN A 18 -8.97 11.67 6.21
CA GLN A 18 -10.16 11.28 6.95
C GLN A 18 -9.89 11.15 8.47
N ALA A 19 -8.74 10.59 8.85
CA ALA A 19 -8.33 10.52 10.25
C ALA A 19 -8.22 11.92 10.88
N GLY A 20 -7.64 12.88 10.17
CA GLY A 20 -7.57 14.28 10.60
C GLY A 20 -8.95 14.93 10.77
N GLU A 21 -9.87 14.70 9.83
CA GLU A 21 -11.25 15.18 9.90
C GLU A 21 -12.00 14.58 11.10
N ILE A 22 -11.84 13.28 11.35
CA ILE A 22 -12.47 12.59 12.48
C ILE A 22 -11.96 13.17 13.82
N ARG A 23 -10.65 13.41 13.95
CA ARG A 23 -10.07 14.06 15.14
C ARG A 23 -10.60 15.47 15.33
N GLY A 24 -10.76 16.23 14.25
CA GLY A 24 -11.36 17.54 14.28
C GLY A 24 -12.82 17.52 14.77
N GLU A 25 -13.60 16.53 14.32
CA GLU A 25 -14.98 16.33 14.82
C GLU A 25 -15.01 15.96 16.30
N ALA A 26 -14.09 15.12 16.77
CA ALA A 26 -13.96 14.79 18.19
C ALA A 26 -13.71 16.04 19.03
N ASP A 27 -12.79 16.88 18.61
CA ASP A 27 -12.45 18.14 19.29
C ASP A 27 -13.63 19.12 19.30
N ARG A 28 -14.33 19.26 18.17
CA ARG A 28 -15.53 20.12 18.07
C ARG A 28 -16.66 19.63 18.95
N LEU A 29 -16.87 18.32 19.06
CA LEU A 29 -17.90 17.74 19.91
C LEU A 29 -17.67 18.10 21.38
N VAL A 30 -16.44 17.94 21.88
CA VAL A 30 -16.08 18.31 23.24
C VAL A 30 -16.23 19.83 23.44
N ALA A 31 -15.72 20.63 22.52
CA ALA A 31 -15.80 22.09 22.61
C ALA A 31 -17.25 22.61 22.68
N ARG A 32 -18.15 22.06 21.86
CA ARG A 32 -19.57 22.44 21.84
C ARG A 32 -20.26 22.11 23.14
N THR A 33 -20.01 20.94 23.75
CA THR A 33 -20.61 20.54 25.00
C THR A 33 -20.07 21.35 26.17
N ASP A 34 -18.80 21.69 26.18
CA ASP A 34 -18.21 22.58 27.19
C ASP A 34 -18.74 24.00 27.07
N ALA A 35 -18.94 24.50 25.84
CA ALA A 35 -19.45 25.85 25.57
C ALA A 35 -20.96 26.00 25.84
N ALA A 36 -21.73 24.90 25.91
CA ALA A 36 -23.17 24.92 26.11
C ALA A 36 -23.58 25.46 27.52
N GLY A 37 -22.65 25.51 28.47
CA GLY A 37 -22.86 26.12 29.79
C GLY A 37 -23.90 25.41 30.67
N TRP A 38 -24.23 24.19 30.35
CA TRP A 38 -25.21 23.40 31.10
C TRP A 38 -24.67 22.99 32.44
N LEU A 39 -25.46 23.25 33.48
CA LEU A 39 -25.12 22.99 34.88
C LEU A 39 -25.85 21.76 35.40
N GLY A 40 -25.35 21.19 36.51
CA GLY A 40 -25.97 20.08 37.21
C GLY A 40 -25.65 18.72 36.63
N ARG A 41 -26.38 17.69 37.09
CA ARG A 41 -26.15 16.29 36.71
C ARG A 41 -26.37 16.01 35.22
N GLY A 42 -27.40 16.65 34.62
CA GLY A 42 -27.68 16.50 33.20
C GLY A 42 -26.57 17.07 32.32
N GLY A 43 -26.03 18.23 32.68
CA GLY A 43 -24.89 18.83 32.02
C GLY A 43 -23.61 18.00 32.15
N ASP A 44 -23.34 17.47 33.34
CA ASP A 44 -22.20 16.59 33.61
C ASP A 44 -22.31 15.29 32.80
N ALA A 45 -23.50 14.68 32.78
CA ALA A 45 -23.75 13.46 31.98
C ALA A 45 -23.55 13.69 30.48
N LEU A 46 -23.98 14.84 29.96
CA LEU A 46 -23.78 15.21 28.56
C LEU A 46 -22.28 15.36 28.21
N ARG A 47 -21.54 16.07 29.07
CA ARG A 47 -20.10 16.24 28.92
C ARG A 47 -19.35 14.89 28.94
N ASP A 48 -19.71 14.00 29.85
CA ASP A 48 -19.12 12.66 29.93
C ASP A 48 -19.39 11.84 28.69
N ARG A 49 -20.62 11.85 28.19
CA ARG A 49 -20.99 11.18 26.93
C ARG A 49 -20.24 11.77 25.73
N ALA A 50 -20.10 13.09 25.68
CA ALA A 50 -19.34 13.74 24.59
C ALA A 50 -17.87 13.32 24.60
N ARG A 51 -17.26 13.22 25.78
CA ARG A 51 -15.87 12.75 25.93
C ARG A 51 -15.71 11.29 25.53
N GLU A 52 -16.65 10.42 25.90
CA GLU A 52 -16.68 9.02 25.47
C GLU A 52 -16.79 8.90 23.95
N ARG A 53 -17.68 9.67 23.35
CA ARG A 53 -17.83 9.72 21.88
C ARG A 53 -16.57 10.25 21.19
N ALA A 54 -15.96 11.28 21.76
CA ALA A 54 -14.70 11.81 21.23
C ALA A 54 -13.58 10.77 21.29
N LEU A 55 -13.50 9.97 22.36
CA LEU A 55 -12.55 8.85 22.44
C LEU A 55 -12.81 7.80 21.36
N ASP A 56 -14.07 7.44 21.12
CA ASP A 56 -14.45 6.49 20.07
C ASP A 56 -14.07 7.02 18.69
N LEU A 57 -14.30 8.30 18.42
CA LEU A 57 -13.88 8.95 17.17
C LEU A 57 -12.36 8.95 17.01
N ARG A 58 -11.61 9.22 18.06
CA ARG A 58 -10.14 9.20 18.02
C ARG A 58 -9.59 7.78 17.79
N ARG A 59 -10.24 6.76 18.34
CA ARG A 59 -9.92 5.36 18.06
C ARG A 59 -10.17 5.03 16.58
N ALA A 60 -11.30 5.48 16.05
CA ALA A 60 -11.61 5.31 14.61
C ALA A 60 -10.56 6.00 13.73
N ALA A 61 -10.14 7.21 14.09
CA ALA A 61 -9.07 7.93 13.39
C ALA A 61 -7.75 7.15 13.41
N THR A 62 -7.39 6.56 14.54
CA THR A 62 -6.19 5.71 14.66
C THR A 62 -6.27 4.50 13.76
N LEU A 63 -7.44 3.85 13.64
CA LEU A 63 -7.64 2.73 12.70
C LEU A 63 -7.46 3.18 11.23
N HIS A 64 -7.88 4.37 10.88
CA HIS A 64 -7.63 4.95 9.55
C HIS A 64 -6.13 5.17 9.29
N ASP A 65 -5.41 5.69 10.27
CA ASP A 65 -3.96 5.87 10.18
C ASP A 65 -3.23 4.52 10.05
N ASP A 66 -3.64 3.52 10.82
CA ASP A 66 -3.06 2.17 10.75
C ASP A 66 -3.30 1.53 9.38
N ALA A 67 -4.49 1.71 8.82
CA ALA A 67 -4.81 1.25 7.47
C ALA A 67 -3.97 1.99 6.42
N ALA A 68 -3.78 3.29 6.57
CA ALA A 68 -2.92 4.07 5.68
C ALA A 68 -1.48 3.58 5.72
N GLU A 69 -0.94 3.31 6.89
CA GLU A 69 0.41 2.76 7.07
C GLU A 69 0.55 1.38 6.41
N ALA A 70 -0.45 0.51 6.57
CA ALA A 70 -0.47 -0.80 5.91
C ALA A 70 -0.47 -0.67 4.38
N LEU A 71 -1.24 0.27 3.83
CA LEU A 71 -1.25 0.55 2.39
C LEU A 71 0.09 1.11 1.90
N GLU A 72 0.74 1.96 2.67
CA GLU A 72 2.07 2.48 2.33
C GLU A 72 3.12 1.37 2.30
N ARG A 73 3.11 0.44 3.26
CA ARG A 73 3.96 -0.75 3.23
C ARG A 73 3.69 -1.61 2.01
N HIS A 74 2.41 -1.80 1.66
CA HIS A 74 2.03 -2.54 0.47
C HIS A 74 2.53 -1.86 -0.81
N ALA A 75 2.43 -0.54 -0.90
CA ALA A 75 2.96 0.21 -2.03
C ALA A 75 4.48 0.03 -2.19
N HIS A 76 5.23 0.04 -1.09
CA HIS A 76 6.68 -0.24 -1.11
C HIS A 76 6.98 -1.66 -1.59
N GLU A 77 6.19 -2.65 -1.15
CA GLU A 77 6.35 -4.03 -1.60
C GLU A 77 6.07 -4.18 -3.09
N VAL A 78 5.01 -3.54 -3.59
CA VAL A 78 4.69 -3.53 -5.02
C VAL A 78 5.81 -2.87 -5.83
N ASP A 79 6.36 -1.73 -5.38
CA ASP A 79 7.52 -1.09 -6.02
C ASP A 79 8.72 -2.03 -6.08
N ARG A 80 9.00 -2.73 -4.97
CA ARG A 80 10.11 -3.69 -4.90
C ARG A 80 9.93 -4.84 -5.88
N LEU A 81 8.73 -5.40 -5.94
CA LEU A 81 8.41 -6.51 -6.85
C LEU A 81 8.44 -6.06 -8.31
N GLN A 82 7.98 -4.86 -8.62
CA GLN A 82 8.07 -4.31 -9.99
C GLN A 82 9.52 -4.14 -10.44
N ARG A 83 10.40 -3.64 -9.58
CA ARG A 83 11.83 -3.53 -9.87
C ARG A 83 12.47 -4.90 -10.09
N LEU A 84 12.11 -5.89 -9.27
CA LEU A 84 12.59 -7.26 -9.43
C LEU A 84 12.12 -7.87 -10.75
N ILE A 85 10.86 -7.66 -11.13
CA ILE A 85 10.31 -8.09 -12.42
C ILE A 85 11.09 -7.46 -13.58
N GLU A 86 11.33 -6.16 -13.55
CA GLU A 86 12.12 -5.46 -14.58
C GLU A 86 13.56 -6.00 -14.68
N GLU A 87 14.17 -6.31 -13.54
CA GLU A 87 15.51 -6.89 -13.50
C GLU A 87 15.54 -8.28 -14.13
N ILE A 88 14.56 -9.15 -13.82
CA ILE A 88 14.46 -10.49 -14.40
C ILE A 88 14.18 -10.41 -15.89
N GLU A 89 13.26 -9.57 -16.32
CA GLU A 89 12.98 -9.33 -17.74
C GLU A 89 14.24 -8.86 -18.49
N GLY A 90 14.99 -7.94 -17.89
CA GLY A 90 16.24 -7.44 -18.47
C GLY A 90 17.31 -8.53 -18.59
N ARG A 91 17.44 -9.39 -17.59
CA ARG A 91 18.38 -10.53 -17.63
C ARG A 91 17.96 -11.54 -18.70
N ALA A 92 16.68 -11.87 -18.76
CA ALA A 92 16.15 -12.78 -19.79
C ALA A 92 16.36 -12.20 -21.18
N GLY A 93 16.12 -10.91 -21.38
CA GLY A 93 16.37 -10.22 -22.66
C GLY A 93 17.83 -10.26 -23.08
N ARG A 94 18.76 -10.02 -22.16
CA ARG A 94 20.20 -10.11 -22.43
C ARG A 94 20.62 -11.54 -22.77
N LEU A 95 20.07 -12.53 -22.09
CA LEU A 95 20.35 -13.94 -22.40
C LEU A 95 19.85 -14.32 -23.79
N LEU A 96 18.67 -13.85 -24.18
CA LEU A 96 18.14 -14.06 -25.55
C LEU A 96 19.02 -13.41 -26.59
N ASP A 97 19.55 -12.22 -26.34
CA ASP A 97 20.45 -11.53 -27.25
C ASP A 97 21.79 -12.29 -27.41
N VAL A 98 22.37 -12.74 -26.28
CA VAL A 98 23.60 -13.58 -26.31
C VAL A 98 23.35 -14.91 -27.01
N ALA A 99 22.19 -15.52 -26.83
CA ALA A 99 21.84 -16.79 -27.46
C ALA A 99 21.72 -16.69 -28.98
N ARG A 100 21.36 -15.53 -29.51
CA ARG A 100 21.36 -15.29 -30.98
C ARG A 100 22.76 -15.24 -31.55
N ASP A 101 23.74 -14.79 -30.74
CA ASP A 101 25.14 -14.65 -31.18
C ASP A 101 25.99 -15.91 -30.91
N ARG A 102 25.54 -16.77 -29.96
CA ARG A 102 26.27 -17.99 -29.57
C ARG A 102 25.35 -19.20 -29.59
N LEU A 103 25.77 -20.22 -30.32
CA LEU A 103 25.07 -21.50 -30.45
C LEU A 103 25.60 -22.53 -29.43
N ASP A 104 25.49 -22.18 -28.13
CA ASP A 104 25.83 -23.14 -27.05
C ASP A 104 24.63 -24.05 -26.73
N ASP A 105 24.85 -25.35 -26.65
CA ASP A 105 23.79 -26.36 -26.51
C ASP A 105 22.87 -26.13 -25.31
N TRP A 106 23.42 -25.67 -24.17
CA TRP A 106 22.61 -25.39 -22.96
C TRP A 106 21.70 -24.17 -23.14
N VAL A 107 22.13 -23.17 -23.89
CA VAL A 107 21.33 -21.98 -24.20
C VAL A 107 20.20 -22.32 -25.13
N SER A 108 20.45 -23.17 -26.13
CA SER A 108 19.42 -23.66 -27.04
C SER A 108 18.33 -24.42 -26.30
N GLY A 109 18.70 -25.30 -25.37
CA GLY A 109 17.73 -26.04 -24.53
C GLY A 109 16.86 -25.12 -23.67
N TRP A 110 17.44 -24.07 -23.09
CA TRP A 110 16.68 -23.10 -22.33
C TRP A 110 15.74 -22.29 -23.22
N LEU A 111 16.18 -21.86 -24.39
CA LEU A 111 15.37 -21.13 -25.38
C LEU A 111 14.15 -21.92 -25.83
N ASP A 112 14.34 -23.20 -26.13
CA ASP A 112 13.24 -24.07 -26.59
C ASP A 112 12.18 -24.28 -25.54
N ALA A 113 12.56 -24.27 -24.26
CA ALA A 113 11.66 -24.45 -23.13
C ALA A 113 11.09 -23.14 -22.61
N PHE A 114 11.69 -22.01 -22.93
CA PHE A 114 11.33 -20.72 -22.37
C PHE A 114 10.20 -20.03 -23.11
N HIS A 115 9.10 -19.80 -22.38
CA HIS A 115 7.97 -19.01 -22.86
C HIS A 115 7.90 -17.73 -22.00
N PRO A 116 8.35 -16.57 -22.52
CA PRO A 116 8.39 -15.36 -21.73
C PRO A 116 6.98 -14.94 -21.30
N PRO A 117 6.77 -14.64 -20.01
CA PRO A 117 5.53 -14.03 -19.55
C PRO A 117 5.30 -12.67 -20.20
N PRO A 118 4.05 -12.15 -20.21
CA PRO A 118 3.78 -10.80 -20.65
C PRO A 118 4.61 -9.78 -19.86
N ARG A 119 5.00 -8.70 -20.50
CA ARG A 119 5.83 -7.65 -19.90
C ARG A 119 5.17 -7.09 -18.63
N GLY A 120 5.92 -6.95 -17.56
CA GLY A 120 5.44 -6.46 -16.26
C GLY A 120 4.56 -7.45 -15.50
N SER A 121 4.45 -8.70 -15.94
CA SER A 121 3.67 -9.73 -15.25
C SER A 121 4.37 -10.23 -13.99
N VAL A 122 3.59 -10.52 -12.94
CA VAL A 122 4.09 -11.16 -11.71
C VAL A 122 4.70 -12.55 -11.98
N ARG A 123 4.34 -13.20 -13.07
CA ARG A 123 4.93 -14.49 -13.50
C ARG A 123 6.43 -14.43 -13.73
N TRP A 124 6.99 -13.24 -13.99
CA TRP A 124 8.44 -13.07 -14.08
C TRP A 124 9.18 -13.45 -12.79
N LEU A 125 8.52 -13.39 -11.64
CA LEU A 125 9.11 -13.80 -10.37
C LEU A 125 9.35 -15.31 -10.27
N GLU A 126 8.66 -16.09 -11.10
CA GLU A 126 8.80 -17.55 -11.19
C GLU A 126 9.82 -17.99 -12.24
N VAL A 127 10.34 -17.05 -13.02
CA VAL A 127 11.30 -17.35 -14.11
C VAL A 127 12.71 -17.52 -13.53
N GLU A 128 13.28 -18.69 -13.73
CA GLU A 128 14.69 -18.96 -13.46
C GLU A 128 15.54 -18.59 -14.66
N VAL A 129 16.34 -17.53 -14.53
CA VAL A 129 17.28 -17.12 -15.56
C VAL A 129 18.64 -17.72 -15.22
N PRO A 130 19.23 -18.54 -16.13
CA PRO A 130 20.55 -19.11 -15.90
C PRO A 130 21.61 -18.03 -15.64
N ARG A 131 22.48 -18.31 -14.69
CA ARG A 131 23.66 -17.47 -14.42
C ARG A 131 24.85 -18.02 -15.19
N TRP A 132 25.56 -17.14 -15.87
CA TRP A 132 26.83 -17.48 -16.52
C TRP A 132 28.00 -16.77 -15.82
#